data_2f6bf60bf8ebe7b2012681cb0240c3ba
#
_entry.id   2f6bf60bf8ebe7b2012681cb0240c3ba
#
_cell.length_a   1.000
_cell.length_b   1.000
_cell.length_c   1.000
_cell.angle_alpha   90.00
_cell.angle_beta   90.00
_cell.angle_gamma   90.00
#
_symmetry.space_group_name_H-M   'P 1'
#
loop_
_entity.id
_entity.type
_entity.pdbx_description
1 polymer ?
#
loop_
_entity_poly.entity_id
_entity_poly.type
_entity_poly.pdbx_seq_one_letter_code
_entity_poly.pdbx_strand_id
1 'polypeptide(L)'
;YVKGGTVTTDAAGGAGLFAYGDGTVYAADTTIKTTQDTSGGIHAAGGGKLYAWDLNVETDGESAAAIRSDRGGGTMVVDGGTYTSNGVGSPAVYCTADIAVKDATLTANGSEAVCIEGLNSLHLFDCDLTGNMSDLSQNDSTWTVILYQSMSGDSEVGNSTFQMNGGTLTSKNGGVFYTTNTESDITLKDVDITYNNDNEYFLRCSGNNNERGWGESGANGSDCDF
;
A
#
# COMPACT_ATOMS: atom_id res chain seq x y z
N TYR A 1 22.07 -7.99 5.95
CA TYR A 1 21.26 -8.80 6.88
C TYR A 1 21.06 -8.02 8.17
N VAL A 2 19.78 -7.87 8.60
CA VAL A 2 19.38 -7.27 9.87
C VAL A 2 18.60 -8.30 10.66
N LYS A 3 18.95 -8.50 11.92
CA LYS A 3 18.19 -9.43 12.78
C LYS A 3 18.16 -8.93 14.22
N GLY A 4 16.94 -8.81 14.74
CA GLY A 4 16.69 -8.29 16.09
C GLY A 4 17.00 -6.78 16.19
N GLY A 5 16.84 -6.25 17.38
CA GLY A 5 17.13 -4.85 17.69
C GLY A 5 16.06 -3.88 17.18
N THR A 6 16.40 -2.59 17.24
CA THR A 6 15.49 -1.49 16.88
C THR A 6 16.19 -0.52 15.94
N VAL A 7 15.46 -0.14 14.88
CA VAL A 7 15.86 0.90 13.93
C VAL A 7 14.91 2.07 14.08
N THR A 8 15.43 3.26 14.33
CA THR A 8 14.62 4.48 14.44
C THR A 8 15.16 5.57 13.54
N THR A 9 14.27 6.35 12.93
CA THR A 9 14.64 7.57 12.21
C THR A 9 13.63 8.68 12.46
N ASP A 10 14.12 9.88 12.66
CA ASP A 10 13.38 11.14 12.76
C ASP A 10 13.68 12.10 11.60
N ALA A 11 14.20 11.58 10.51
CA ALA A 11 14.52 12.33 9.31
C ALA A 11 13.37 12.30 8.30
N ALA A 12 12.96 13.44 7.79
CA ALA A 12 12.04 13.52 6.66
C ALA A 12 12.66 12.87 5.42
N GLY A 13 11.85 12.13 4.65
CA GLY A 13 12.33 11.39 3.48
C GLY A 13 13.24 10.21 3.81
N GLY A 14 13.29 9.79 5.08
CA GLY A 14 14.07 8.64 5.52
C GLY A 14 13.38 7.31 5.21
N ALA A 15 14.00 6.24 5.66
CA ALA A 15 13.40 4.90 5.68
C ALA A 15 14.00 4.10 6.82
N GLY A 16 13.22 3.20 7.39
CA GLY A 16 13.77 2.26 8.38
C GLY A 16 14.77 1.31 7.75
N LEU A 17 14.35 0.56 6.74
CA LEU A 17 15.24 -0.26 5.90
C LEU A 17 14.98 0.06 4.43
N PHE A 18 16.04 0.15 3.63
CA PHE A 18 15.91 0.52 2.23
C PHE A 18 16.75 -0.39 1.32
N ALA A 19 16.08 -1.02 0.35
CA ALA A 19 16.73 -1.77 -0.73
C ALA A 19 16.63 -0.98 -2.04
N TYR A 20 17.75 -0.73 -2.70
CA TYR A 20 17.78 0.04 -3.94
C TYR A 20 18.68 -0.62 -5.00
N GLY A 21 18.25 -0.54 -6.26
CA GLY A 21 18.98 -1.06 -7.39
C GLY A 21 19.22 -2.56 -7.30
N ASP A 22 20.44 -3.01 -7.45
CA ASP A 22 20.80 -4.43 -7.31
C ASP A 22 20.89 -4.90 -5.84
N GLY A 23 20.60 -4.00 -4.89
CA GLY A 23 20.70 -4.28 -3.47
C GLY A 23 19.61 -5.25 -2.98
N THR A 24 19.99 -6.09 -2.03
CA THR A 24 19.05 -6.99 -1.34
C THR A 24 19.17 -6.82 0.17
N VAL A 25 18.02 -6.63 0.81
CA VAL A 25 17.90 -6.57 2.27
C VAL A 25 17.17 -7.82 2.77
N TYR A 26 17.70 -8.45 3.78
CA TYR A 26 17.05 -9.50 4.57
C TYR A 26 16.92 -9.01 6.00
N ALA A 27 15.69 -8.97 6.54
CA ALA A 27 15.41 -8.48 7.87
C ALA A 27 14.52 -9.46 8.65
N ALA A 28 14.83 -9.70 9.92
CA ALA A 28 14.03 -10.56 10.77
C ALA A 28 13.99 -10.03 12.21
N ASP A 29 12.86 -10.28 12.89
CA ASP A 29 12.69 -10.02 14.35
C ASP A 29 13.12 -8.58 14.75
N THR A 30 12.90 -7.59 13.89
CA THR A 30 13.39 -6.22 14.06
C THR A 30 12.23 -5.25 14.27
N THR A 31 12.38 -4.33 15.21
CA THR A 31 11.44 -3.21 15.42
C THR A 31 11.90 -2.00 14.65
N ILE A 32 11.00 -1.37 13.88
CA ILE A 32 11.28 -0.21 13.05
C ILE A 32 10.28 0.90 13.42
N LYS A 33 10.80 2.11 13.69
CA LYS A 33 10.00 3.29 13.96
C LYS A 33 10.51 4.47 13.13
N THR A 34 9.61 5.08 12.34
CA THR A 34 9.88 6.33 11.62
C THR A 34 8.87 7.39 12.07
N THR A 35 9.28 8.65 12.20
CA THR A 35 8.45 9.69 12.81
C THR A 35 8.16 10.88 11.91
N GLN A 36 8.90 11.04 10.80
CA GLN A 36 8.77 12.21 9.94
C GLN A 36 8.11 11.88 8.60
N ASP A 37 7.69 12.92 7.92
CA ASP A 37 7.01 12.84 6.63
C ASP A 37 7.87 12.16 5.57
N THR A 38 7.22 11.44 4.67
CA THR A 38 7.83 10.68 3.58
C THR A 38 8.85 9.62 4.02
N SER A 39 8.86 9.27 5.30
CA SER A 39 9.78 8.29 5.90
C SER A 39 9.12 6.92 6.01
N GLY A 40 9.29 6.09 5.00
CA GLY A 40 8.73 4.73 4.95
C GLY A 40 9.33 3.78 6.00
N GLY A 41 8.60 2.73 6.33
CA GLY A 41 9.07 1.68 7.25
C GLY A 41 10.10 0.78 6.59
N ILE A 42 9.66 -0.20 5.82
CA ILE A 42 10.50 -0.98 4.91
C ILE A 42 10.25 -0.51 3.47
N HIS A 43 11.31 -0.36 2.69
CA HIS A 43 11.25 0.39 1.45
C HIS A 43 12.10 -0.28 0.35
N ALA A 44 11.54 -0.43 -0.84
CA ALA A 44 12.25 -0.87 -2.04
C ALA A 44 12.05 0.12 -3.18
N ALA A 45 13.10 0.39 -3.97
CA ALA A 45 13.02 1.20 -5.17
C ALA A 45 14.13 0.83 -6.16
N GLY A 46 13.95 1.24 -7.42
CA GLY A 46 14.96 1.05 -8.45
C GLY A 46 15.32 -0.42 -8.73
N GLY A 47 14.41 -1.35 -8.50
CA GLY A 47 14.64 -2.78 -8.66
C GLY A 47 15.14 -3.51 -7.40
N GLY A 48 15.25 -2.82 -6.27
CA GLY A 48 15.72 -3.38 -4.99
C GLY A 48 14.86 -4.56 -4.51
N LYS A 49 15.46 -5.44 -3.73
CA LYS A 49 14.80 -6.62 -3.17
C LYS A 49 14.83 -6.59 -1.66
N LEU A 50 13.67 -6.78 -1.02
CA LEU A 50 13.55 -6.80 0.43
C LEU A 50 12.74 -8.02 0.87
N TYR A 51 13.33 -8.80 1.77
CA TYR A 51 12.72 -9.97 2.38
C TYR A 51 12.66 -9.77 3.89
N ALA A 52 11.45 -9.89 4.46
CA ALA A 52 11.20 -9.58 5.86
C ALA A 52 10.45 -10.71 6.57
N TRP A 53 10.88 -11.00 7.81
CA TRP A 53 10.23 -11.98 8.69
C TRP A 53 9.96 -11.36 10.06
N ASP A 54 8.72 -11.41 10.50
CA ASP A 54 8.29 -11.02 11.85
C ASP A 54 8.79 -9.63 12.30
N LEU A 55 8.68 -8.62 11.43
CA LEU A 55 9.03 -7.25 11.81
C LEU A 55 7.88 -6.58 12.58
N ASN A 56 8.23 -5.62 13.43
CA ASN A 56 7.29 -4.69 14.04
C ASN A 56 7.58 -3.27 13.52
N VAL A 57 6.77 -2.81 12.58
CA VAL A 57 6.99 -1.54 11.86
C VAL A 57 5.91 -0.54 12.21
N GLU A 58 6.31 0.66 12.59
CA GLU A 58 5.41 1.80 12.83
C GLU A 58 5.95 3.05 12.15
N THR A 59 5.08 3.76 11.42
CA THR A 59 5.39 5.04 10.77
C THR A 59 4.37 6.09 11.20
N ASP A 60 4.81 7.31 11.54
CA ASP A 60 3.93 8.38 12.03
C ASP A 60 3.74 9.53 11.05
N GLY A 61 4.67 9.74 10.12
CA GLY A 61 4.64 10.87 9.21
C GLY A 61 3.56 10.81 8.13
N GLU A 62 3.27 11.94 7.51
CA GLU A 62 2.48 12.03 6.29
C GLU A 62 3.23 11.38 5.13
N SER A 63 2.50 10.70 4.24
CA SER A 63 3.08 9.98 3.07
C SER A 63 4.20 9.01 3.45
N ALA A 64 4.07 8.34 4.58
CA ALA A 64 5.06 7.44 5.17
C ALA A 64 4.50 6.03 5.32
N ALA A 65 4.29 5.33 4.21
CA ALA A 65 3.76 3.97 4.22
C ALA A 65 4.65 3.00 5.02
N ALA A 66 4.03 2.06 5.75
CA ALA A 66 4.76 1.07 6.54
C ALA A 66 5.52 0.08 5.65
N ILE A 67 4.90 -0.40 4.57
CA ILE A 67 5.53 -1.13 3.47
C ILE A 67 5.46 -0.22 2.24
N ARG A 68 6.61 0.18 1.73
CA ARG A 68 6.70 1.19 0.68
C ARG A 68 7.56 0.72 -0.49
N SER A 69 7.10 1.01 -1.70
CA SER A 69 7.97 0.99 -2.88
C SER A 69 7.86 2.31 -3.64
N ASP A 70 8.88 2.64 -4.40
CA ASP A 70 8.94 3.84 -5.22
C ASP A 70 9.49 3.52 -6.62
N ARG A 71 9.77 4.55 -7.42
CA ARG A 71 10.19 4.48 -8.81
C ARG A 71 11.20 3.37 -9.10
N GLY A 72 10.94 2.67 -10.19
CA GLY A 72 11.74 1.52 -10.60
C GLY A 72 11.37 0.23 -9.90
N GLY A 73 10.38 0.28 -9.00
CA GLY A 73 9.81 -0.89 -8.35
C GLY A 73 10.84 -1.76 -7.65
N GLY A 74 10.58 -3.04 -7.69
CA GLY A 74 11.42 -4.08 -7.10
C GLY A 74 10.58 -5.27 -6.67
N THR A 75 11.07 -5.99 -5.67
CA THR A 75 10.38 -7.14 -5.09
C THR A 75 10.41 -7.04 -3.58
N MET A 76 9.25 -7.18 -2.95
CA MET A 76 9.17 -7.27 -1.49
C MET A 76 8.40 -8.54 -1.10
N VAL A 77 8.97 -9.34 -0.23
CA VAL A 77 8.33 -10.54 0.32
C VAL A 77 8.38 -10.45 1.84
N VAL A 78 7.19 -10.49 2.44
CA VAL A 78 7.01 -10.28 3.88
C VAL A 78 6.26 -11.48 4.46
N ASP A 79 6.80 -12.10 5.49
CA ASP A 79 6.19 -13.22 6.20
C ASP A 79 6.11 -12.90 7.71
N GLY A 80 4.90 -12.74 8.21
CA GLY A 80 4.64 -12.38 9.60
C GLY A 80 4.91 -10.92 9.96
N GLY A 81 4.55 -10.58 11.19
CA GLY A 81 4.80 -9.26 11.77
C GLY A 81 3.62 -8.30 11.72
N THR A 82 3.87 -7.08 12.19
CA THR A 82 2.91 -5.98 12.25
C THR A 82 3.46 -4.76 11.55
N TYR A 83 2.61 -4.14 10.73
CA TYR A 83 2.97 -2.99 9.90
C TYR A 83 1.88 -1.93 10.05
N THR A 84 2.19 -0.87 10.77
CA THR A 84 1.23 0.18 11.13
C THR A 84 1.70 1.53 10.60
N SER A 85 0.84 2.22 9.87
CA SER A 85 1.01 3.61 9.49
C SER A 85 -0.03 4.49 10.20
N ASN A 86 0.41 5.59 10.78
CA ASN A 86 -0.43 6.50 11.56
C ASN A 86 -0.76 7.81 10.83
N GLY A 87 0.07 8.20 9.87
CA GLY A 87 -0.04 9.47 9.18
C GLY A 87 -1.14 9.53 8.12
N VAL A 88 -1.56 10.75 7.81
CA VAL A 88 -2.45 11.02 6.68
C VAL A 88 -1.73 10.71 5.36
N GLY A 89 -2.45 10.12 4.40
CA GLY A 89 -1.86 9.73 3.12
C GLY A 89 -0.74 8.69 3.24
N SER A 90 -0.76 7.91 4.32
CA SER A 90 0.23 6.89 4.63
C SER A 90 -0.43 5.52 4.65
N PRO A 91 -0.58 4.85 3.51
CA PRO A 91 -1.15 3.50 3.49
C PRO A 91 -0.27 2.51 4.27
N ALA A 92 -0.86 1.41 4.71
CA ALA A 92 -0.07 0.32 5.25
C ALA A 92 0.86 -0.27 4.17
N VAL A 93 0.37 -0.36 2.92
CA VAL A 93 1.14 -0.76 1.75
C VAL A 93 0.98 0.24 0.61
N TYR A 94 2.07 0.88 0.20
CA TYR A 94 2.16 1.65 -1.05
C TYR A 94 2.96 0.85 -2.07
N CYS A 95 2.30 0.45 -3.15
CA CYS A 95 2.79 -0.56 -4.09
C CYS A 95 3.05 0.03 -5.48
N THR A 96 4.31 0.19 -5.83
CA THR A 96 4.83 0.42 -7.18
C THR A 96 5.83 -0.67 -7.58
N ALA A 97 5.61 -1.89 -7.07
CA ALA A 97 6.49 -3.04 -7.18
C ALA A 97 5.68 -4.34 -7.25
N ASP A 98 6.36 -5.47 -7.23
CA ASP A 98 5.76 -6.78 -6.98
C ASP A 98 5.92 -7.12 -5.49
N ILE A 99 4.80 -7.14 -4.76
CA ILE A 99 4.79 -7.30 -3.30
C ILE A 99 3.92 -8.49 -2.91
N ALA A 100 4.46 -9.36 -2.09
CA ALA A 100 3.73 -10.45 -1.45
C ALA A 100 3.87 -10.37 0.07
N VAL A 101 2.75 -10.49 0.79
CA VAL A 101 2.70 -10.46 2.25
C VAL A 101 1.89 -11.64 2.76
N LYS A 102 2.40 -12.33 3.76
CA LYS A 102 1.76 -13.49 4.37
C LYS A 102 1.76 -13.37 5.89
N ASP A 103 0.68 -13.86 6.53
CA ASP A 103 0.54 -13.99 8.00
C ASP A 103 0.85 -12.69 8.76
N ALA A 104 0.48 -11.53 8.23
CA ALA A 104 0.80 -10.22 8.78
C ALA A 104 -0.43 -9.40 9.13
N THR A 105 -0.27 -8.49 10.09
CA THR A 105 -1.26 -7.46 10.42
C THR A 105 -0.84 -6.13 9.79
N LEU A 106 -1.68 -5.60 8.91
CA LEU A 106 -1.44 -4.40 8.12
C LEU A 106 -2.49 -3.35 8.47
N THR A 107 -2.08 -2.23 9.06
CA THR A 107 -3.01 -1.21 9.56
C THR A 107 -2.62 0.18 9.12
N ALA A 108 -3.55 0.90 8.52
CA ALA A 108 -3.46 2.34 8.27
C ALA A 108 -4.48 3.07 9.16
N ASN A 109 -3.99 3.93 10.04
CA ASN A 109 -4.85 4.65 11.00
C ASN A 109 -5.34 6.01 10.49
N GLY A 110 -4.70 6.57 9.48
CA GLY A 110 -5.04 7.88 8.89
C GLY A 110 -5.14 7.87 7.37
N SER A 111 -5.18 6.70 6.76
CA SER A 111 -5.14 6.54 5.30
C SER A 111 -5.89 5.29 4.84
N GLU A 112 -6.00 5.11 3.55
CA GLU A 112 -6.30 3.82 2.93
C GLU A 112 -5.30 2.76 3.39
N ALA A 113 -5.73 1.51 3.40
CA ALA A 113 -4.83 0.41 3.75
C ALA A 113 -3.82 0.12 2.64
N VAL A 114 -4.26 0.20 1.40
CA VAL A 114 -3.47 -0.16 0.21
C VAL A 114 -3.65 0.85 -0.91
N CYS A 115 -2.52 1.20 -1.52
CA CYS A 115 -2.48 1.97 -2.75
C CYS A 115 -1.60 1.22 -3.76
N ILE A 116 -2.15 0.86 -4.92
CA ILE A 116 -1.41 0.21 -6.02
C ILE A 116 -1.40 1.13 -7.22
N GLU A 117 -0.22 1.42 -7.75
CA GLU A 117 -0.05 2.28 -8.93
C GLU A 117 0.36 1.48 -10.17
N GLY A 118 -0.41 1.65 -11.25
CA GLY A 118 -0.06 1.17 -12.57
C GLY A 118 0.17 -0.33 -12.66
N LEU A 119 1.12 -0.73 -13.49
CA LEU A 119 1.48 -2.13 -13.74
C LEU A 119 2.24 -2.72 -12.54
N ASN A 120 1.55 -2.88 -11.42
CA ASN A 120 2.15 -3.46 -10.21
C ASN A 120 1.17 -4.40 -9.51
N SER A 121 1.68 -5.20 -8.59
CA SER A 121 0.89 -6.25 -7.96
C SER A 121 1.11 -6.35 -6.46
N LEU A 122 0.02 -6.54 -5.73
CA LEU A 122 0.03 -6.89 -4.32
C LEU A 122 -0.72 -8.20 -4.09
N HIS A 123 -0.06 -9.14 -3.45
CA HIS A 123 -0.61 -10.44 -3.07
C HIS A 123 -0.57 -10.60 -1.56
N LEU A 124 -1.75 -10.81 -0.96
CA LEU A 124 -1.91 -11.01 0.49
C LEU A 124 -2.40 -12.42 0.77
N PHE A 125 -1.79 -13.08 1.77
CA PHE A 125 -2.14 -14.43 2.20
C PHE A 125 -2.31 -14.46 3.72
N ASP A 126 -3.51 -14.78 4.18
CA ASP A 126 -3.84 -14.88 5.61
C ASP A 126 -3.44 -13.62 6.41
N CYS A 127 -3.71 -12.44 5.84
CA CYS A 127 -3.39 -11.15 6.44
C CYS A 127 -4.64 -10.50 7.07
N ASP A 128 -4.43 -9.71 8.13
CA ASP A 128 -5.43 -8.80 8.65
C ASP A 128 -5.15 -7.38 8.15
N LEU A 129 -6.00 -6.90 7.24
CA LEU A 129 -5.86 -5.61 6.56
C LEU A 129 -6.90 -4.62 7.06
N THR A 130 -6.47 -3.48 7.57
CA THR A 130 -7.37 -2.42 8.06
C THR A 130 -6.97 -1.06 7.49
N GLY A 131 -7.94 -0.34 6.93
CA GLY A 131 -7.83 1.04 6.51
C GLY A 131 -8.75 1.96 7.31
N ASN A 132 -8.32 3.20 7.51
CA ASN A 132 -9.09 4.26 8.14
C ASN A 132 -8.75 5.60 7.47
N MET A 133 -9.13 5.72 6.20
CA MET A 133 -8.81 6.90 5.39
C MET A 133 -9.47 8.14 5.98
N SER A 134 -8.69 9.21 6.13
CA SER A 134 -9.20 10.50 6.56
C SER A 134 -10.05 11.16 5.47
N ASP A 135 -11.09 11.88 5.88
CA ASP A 135 -11.88 12.73 4.96
C ASP A 135 -11.05 13.95 4.56
N LEU A 136 -10.55 13.93 3.35
CA LEU A 136 -9.77 15.02 2.77
C LEU A 136 -10.60 15.80 1.78
N SER A 137 -10.53 17.14 1.85
CA SER A 137 -11.35 18.02 1.01
C SER A 137 -11.10 17.87 -0.49
N GLN A 138 -9.93 17.35 -0.90
CA GLN A 138 -9.61 17.06 -2.29
C GLN A 138 -10.24 15.76 -2.80
N ASN A 139 -10.75 14.91 -1.92
CA ASN A 139 -11.37 13.66 -2.29
C ASN A 139 -12.90 13.74 -2.22
N ASP A 140 -13.59 13.17 -3.18
CA ASP A 140 -15.06 13.07 -3.20
C ASP A 140 -15.59 11.83 -2.49
N SER A 141 -14.70 10.91 -2.13
CA SER A 141 -15.01 9.71 -1.36
C SER A 141 -13.76 9.21 -0.64
N THR A 142 -13.95 8.27 0.26
CA THR A 142 -12.89 7.53 0.94
C THR A 142 -12.93 6.07 0.53
N TRP A 143 -11.80 5.38 0.65
CA TRP A 143 -11.62 3.98 0.23
C TRP A 143 -10.63 3.26 1.12
N THR A 144 -10.58 1.94 1.01
CA THR A 144 -9.64 1.10 1.75
C THR A 144 -8.53 0.59 0.86
N VAL A 145 -8.85 0.20 -0.36
CA VAL A 145 -7.89 -0.22 -1.39
C VAL A 145 -8.13 0.59 -2.65
N ILE A 146 -7.11 1.32 -3.10
CA ILE A 146 -7.14 2.01 -4.38
C ILE A 146 -6.17 1.37 -5.38
N LEU A 147 -6.65 1.21 -6.61
CA LEU A 147 -5.86 0.83 -7.77
C LEU A 147 -5.97 1.98 -8.78
N TYR A 148 -4.86 2.59 -9.13
CA TYR A 148 -4.89 3.78 -9.98
C TYR A 148 -3.59 3.99 -10.75
N GLN A 149 -3.64 4.83 -11.77
CA GLN A 149 -2.45 5.36 -12.42
C GLN A 149 -2.32 6.84 -12.09
N SER A 150 -1.24 7.18 -11.41
CA SER A 150 -0.94 8.59 -11.09
C SER A 150 -0.27 9.32 -12.25
N MET A 151 -0.20 10.64 -12.13
CA MET A 151 0.56 11.50 -13.05
C MET A 151 2.04 11.60 -12.69
N SER A 152 2.46 11.01 -11.57
CA SER A 152 3.82 11.16 -11.04
C SER A 152 4.87 10.47 -11.90
N GLY A 153 4.48 9.47 -12.69
CA GLY A 153 5.40 8.61 -13.43
C GLY A 153 6.19 7.68 -12.52
N ASP A 154 5.66 7.38 -11.34
CA ASP A 154 6.30 6.47 -10.37
C ASP A 154 6.16 5.01 -10.79
N SER A 155 5.19 4.71 -11.63
CA SER A 155 4.99 3.37 -12.18
C SER A 155 4.68 3.41 -13.68
N GLU A 156 4.94 2.29 -14.35
CA GLU A 156 4.52 2.09 -15.74
C GLU A 156 3.00 1.93 -15.82
N VAL A 157 2.41 2.41 -16.92
CA VAL A 157 0.99 2.22 -17.21
C VAL A 157 0.73 0.75 -17.49
N GLY A 158 -0.31 0.20 -16.86
CA GLY A 158 -0.71 -1.18 -17.08
C GLY A 158 -1.75 -1.65 -16.07
N ASN A 159 -2.04 -2.93 -16.10
CA ASN A 159 -3.05 -3.55 -15.25
C ASN A 159 -2.55 -3.68 -13.81
N SER A 160 -3.26 -3.03 -12.88
CA SER A 160 -2.97 -3.14 -11.46
C SER A 160 -3.62 -4.39 -10.87
N THR A 161 -2.89 -5.12 -10.04
CA THR A 161 -3.38 -6.39 -9.47
C THR A 161 -3.44 -6.34 -7.94
N PHE A 162 -4.60 -6.66 -7.39
CA PHE A 162 -4.79 -6.93 -5.98
C PHE A 162 -5.34 -8.36 -5.79
N GLN A 163 -4.62 -9.17 -5.06
CA GLN A 163 -5.07 -10.52 -4.70
C GLN A 163 -5.02 -10.70 -3.19
N MET A 164 -6.10 -11.24 -2.62
CA MET A 164 -6.13 -11.59 -1.19
C MET A 164 -6.77 -12.96 -0.98
N ASN A 165 -6.03 -13.86 -0.35
CA ASN A 165 -6.46 -15.20 0.00
C ASN A 165 -6.40 -15.36 1.52
N GLY A 166 -7.56 -15.60 2.13
CA GLY A 166 -7.68 -15.71 3.59
C GLY A 166 -7.56 -14.37 4.32
N GLY A 167 -7.86 -14.40 5.61
CA GLY A 167 -7.73 -13.24 6.49
C GLY A 167 -8.92 -12.28 6.47
N THR A 168 -8.70 -11.05 6.93
CA THR A 168 -9.74 -10.03 7.11
C THR A 168 -9.40 -8.74 6.39
N LEU A 169 -10.41 -8.06 5.83
CA LEU A 169 -10.31 -6.73 5.26
C LEU A 169 -11.34 -5.84 5.95
N THR A 170 -10.87 -4.82 6.65
CA THR A 170 -11.72 -3.90 7.41
C THR A 170 -11.57 -2.47 6.88
N SER A 171 -12.69 -1.89 6.42
CA SER A 171 -12.82 -0.46 6.14
C SER A 171 -13.45 0.24 7.33
N LYS A 172 -12.71 1.11 7.99
CA LYS A 172 -13.23 1.95 9.09
C LYS A 172 -13.88 3.24 8.60
N ASN A 173 -13.51 3.70 7.41
CA ASN A 173 -14.10 4.88 6.77
C ASN A 173 -14.06 4.74 5.26
N GLY A 174 -15.24 4.79 4.63
CA GLY A 174 -15.40 4.75 3.18
C GLY A 174 -15.66 3.37 2.59
N GLY A 175 -15.59 3.32 1.26
CA GLY A 175 -15.77 2.11 0.48
C GLY A 175 -14.60 1.13 0.59
N VAL A 176 -14.76 -0.03 -0.02
CA VAL A 176 -13.73 -1.08 0.04
C VAL A 176 -12.72 -0.90 -1.09
N PHE A 177 -13.15 -1.03 -2.33
CA PHE A 177 -12.28 -0.94 -3.52
C PHE A 177 -12.62 0.26 -4.38
N TYR A 178 -11.59 0.97 -4.80
CA TYR A 178 -11.70 2.04 -5.77
C TYR A 178 -10.69 1.86 -6.89
N THR A 179 -11.17 1.72 -8.13
CA THR A 179 -10.34 1.70 -9.34
C THR A 179 -10.58 2.96 -10.15
N THR A 180 -9.51 3.66 -10.50
CA THR A 180 -9.59 4.85 -11.35
C THR A 180 -8.35 5.01 -12.22
N ASN A 181 -8.57 5.39 -13.47
CA ASN A 181 -7.52 5.68 -14.44
C ASN A 181 -6.54 4.52 -14.69
N THR A 182 -6.97 3.29 -14.47
CA THR A 182 -6.19 2.06 -14.73
C THR A 182 -7.11 0.91 -15.06
N GLU A 183 -6.58 -0.11 -15.71
CA GLU A 183 -7.16 -1.44 -15.72
C GLU A 183 -6.75 -2.15 -14.44
N SER A 184 -7.61 -3.01 -13.88
CA SER A 184 -7.33 -3.70 -12.63
C SER A 184 -7.94 -5.08 -12.55
N ASP A 185 -7.21 -6.00 -11.91
CA ASP A 185 -7.69 -7.31 -11.50
C ASP A 185 -7.75 -7.37 -9.97
N ILE A 186 -8.92 -7.65 -9.43
CA ILE A 186 -9.14 -7.85 -8.01
C ILE A 186 -9.62 -9.27 -7.77
N THR A 187 -8.87 -10.05 -7.02
CA THR A 187 -9.23 -11.43 -6.69
C THR A 187 -9.28 -11.62 -5.17
N LEU A 188 -10.42 -12.08 -4.69
CA LEU A 188 -10.62 -12.42 -3.27
C LEU A 188 -10.99 -13.89 -3.14
N LYS A 189 -10.41 -14.56 -2.15
CA LYS A 189 -10.75 -15.91 -1.78
C LYS A 189 -10.73 -16.09 -0.28
N ASP A 190 -11.82 -16.56 0.30
CA ASP A 190 -11.94 -16.85 1.74
C ASP A 190 -11.54 -15.65 2.63
N VAL A 191 -11.99 -14.44 2.27
CA VAL A 191 -11.70 -13.18 2.98
C VAL A 191 -12.95 -12.70 3.71
N ASP A 192 -12.82 -12.43 5.00
CA ASP A 192 -13.88 -11.79 5.80
C ASP A 192 -13.78 -10.26 5.66
N ILE A 193 -14.85 -9.63 5.12
CA ILE A 193 -14.85 -8.20 4.82
C ILE A 193 -15.84 -7.47 5.72
N THR A 194 -15.38 -6.40 6.36
CA THR A 194 -16.20 -5.52 7.21
C THR A 194 -16.10 -4.08 6.73
N TYR A 195 -17.25 -3.46 6.42
CA TYR A 195 -17.37 -2.05 6.06
C TYR A 195 -18.80 -1.56 6.32
N ASN A 196 -19.06 -0.27 6.23
CA ASN A 196 -20.39 0.31 6.38
C ASN A 196 -21.24 0.10 5.10
N ASN A 197 -21.74 -1.10 4.90
CA ASN A 197 -22.45 -1.50 3.70
C ASN A 197 -23.81 -0.82 3.47
N ASP A 198 -24.34 -0.11 4.47
CA ASP A 198 -25.58 0.66 4.32
C ASP A 198 -25.35 2.01 3.59
N ASN A 199 -24.16 2.55 3.67
CA ASN A 199 -23.83 3.91 3.19
C ASN A 199 -22.64 3.97 2.23
N GLU A 200 -21.83 2.91 2.16
CA GLU A 200 -20.60 2.91 1.40
C GLU A 200 -20.60 1.86 0.29
N TYR A 201 -19.82 2.08 -0.74
CA TYR A 201 -19.70 1.16 -1.87
C TYR A 201 -18.71 0.03 -1.56
N PHE A 202 -18.98 -1.15 -2.11
CA PHE A 202 -18.02 -2.25 -2.10
C PHE A 202 -16.94 -2.08 -3.19
N LEU A 203 -17.37 -1.77 -4.41
CA LEU A 203 -16.50 -1.51 -5.56
C LEU A 203 -16.97 -0.26 -6.30
N ARG A 204 -16.06 0.66 -6.53
CA ARG A 204 -16.26 1.81 -7.41
C ARG A 204 -15.21 1.75 -8.51
N CYS A 205 -15.67 1.70 -9.75
CA CYS A 205 -14.82 1.87 -10.93
C CYS A 205 -15.25 3.15 -11.63
N SER A 206 -14.39 4.15 -11.68
CA SER A 206 -14.71 5.44 -12.30
C SER A 206 -13.66 5.81 -13.33
N GLY A 207 -14.08 6.53 -14.35
CA GLY A 207 -13.20 6.99 -15.41
C GLY A 207 -12.05 7.85 -14.90
N ASN A 208 -11.21 8.28 -15.83
CA ASN A 208 -10.06 9.12 -15.57
C ASN A 208 -10.41 10.33 -14.67
N ASN A 209 -9.80 10.45 -13.52
CA ASN A 209 -10.05 11.51 -12.56
C ASN A 209 -8.98 12.62 -12.66
N ASN A 210 -8.83 13.20 -13.85
CA ASN A 210 -7.86 14.26 -14.11
C ASN A 210 -8.10 15.54 -13.30
N GLU A 211 -9.34 15.79 -12.90
CA GLU A 211 -9.70 17.00 -12.16
C GLU A 211 -9.02 17.08 -10.80
N ARG A 212 -8.53 15.94 -10.30
CA ARG A 212 -7.90 15.83 -8.99
C ARG A 212 -6.38 15.64 -9.05
N GLY A 213 -5.81 15.76 -10.24
CA GLY A 213 -4.40 15.51 -10.45
C GLY A 213 -4.01 14.02 -10.34
N TRP A 214 -5.00 13.14 -10.44
CA TRP A 214 -4.81 11.70 -10.34
C TRP A 214 -4.72 11.09 -11.69
N GLY A 215 -4.10 10.94 -12.43
CA GLY A 215 -4.14 10.29 -13.71
C GLY A 215 -3.59 11.15 -14.81
N GLU A 216 -2.81 10.52 -15.62
CA GLU A 216 -2.35 11.09 -16.87
C GLU A 216 -3.50 11.25 -17.83
N SER A 217 -3.57 12.40 -18.47
CA SER A 217 -4.50 12.61 -19.56
C SER A 217 -4.25 11.60 -20.66
N GLY A 218 -5.26 10.82 -21.01
CA GLY A 218 -5.17 9.78 -22.01
C GLY A 218 -4.54 8.48 -21.53
N ALA A 219 -4.28 8.33 -20.23
CA ALA A 219 -4.02 7.03 -19.65
C ALA A 219 -5.25 6.12 -19.77
N ASN A 220 -5.09 4.87 -19.48
CA ASN A 220 -6.14 3.85 -19.60
C ASN A 220 -7.43 4.33 -18.95
N GLY A 221 -8.55 4.05 -19.49
CA GLY A 221 -9.84 4.27 -18.84
C GLY A 221 -9.87 3.65 -17.44
N SER A 222 -11.03 3.29 -16.97
CA SER A 222 -11.13 2.48 -15.77
C SER A 222 -11.87 1.22 -16.13
N ASP A 223 -11.24 0.10 -15.93
CA ASP A 223 -11.81 -1.23 -16.08
C ASP A 223 -11.41 -2.09 -14.88
N CYS A 224 -12.28 -2.97 -14.46
CA CYS A 224 -12.02 -3.78 -13.29
C CYS A 224 -12.61 -5.18 -13.46
N ASP A 225 -11.74 -6.15 -13.53
CA ASP A 225 -12.07 -7.56 -13.42
C ASP A 225 -12.08 -7.97 -11.93
N PHE A 226 -13.28 -8.48 -11.47
CA PHE A 226 -13.49 -8.85 -10.08
C PHE A 226 -14.01 -10.28 -9.95
#